data_57cd82619eb8e2c9141c1e640df693c0
#
_entry.id   57cd82619eb8e2c9141c1e640df693c0
#
_cell.length_a   1.000
_cell.length_b   1.000
_cell.length_c   1.000
_cell.angle_alpha   90.00
_cell.angle_beta   90.00
_cell.angle_gamma   90.00
#
_symmetry.space_group_name_H-M   'P 1'
#
loop_
_entity.id
_entity.type
_entity.pdbx_description
1 polymer ?
#
loop_
_entity_poly.entity_id
_entity_poly.type
_entity_poly.pdbx_seq_one_letter_code
_entity_poly.pdbx_strand_id
1 'polypeptide(L)'
;VCSSDLVNLELPTGEGLQKLAPQKTQKAILKPMRQIQSGIVDYRLTAGKSAFLERSSGNRYLSHSIFDTRKQISASAADLGWISSSSARSLPEKERSAPFVPAGQSTQMIIGATKENDYQLLSTSQLLYQQYDLKRVFYSAYIPVNEDSALPSRETKPPLLREHRLYQADWLLRFYGFQADELLDEAHPNFHAQLDPKCDWALRHMELFPVEINTAEYADLLRVPGIGPKSAMRIVKSRRSSHLSFAHLKKIGVVLKRAKYFITCEGKMMYHMRLEQQFLSRQLTGEEAASNWEVSHPEQYQQLSLFDAA
;
A
#
# COMPACT_ATOMS: atom_id res chain seq x y z
N VAL A 1 17.36 -15.05 21.01
CA VAL A 1 16.14 -14.84 20.22
C VAL A 1 15.68 -13.43 20.47
N CYS A 2 15.74 -12.59 19.42
CA CYS A 2 15.24 -11.22 19.52
C CYS A 2 13.76 -11.24 19.90
N SER A 3 13.36 -10.36 20.79
CA SER A 3 11.98 -10.18 21.26
C SER A 3 11.02 -9.64 20.18
N SER A 4 11.48 -9.42 18.96
CA SER A 4 10.63 -9.01 17.83
C SER A 4 10.23 -10.24 17.03
N ASP A 5 8.95 -10.53 17.03
CA ASP A 5 8.33 -11.60 16.22
C ASP A 5 8.28 -11.26 14.71
N LEU A 6 9.11 -10.32 14.27
CA LEU A 6 9.23 -9.86 12.90
C LEU A 6 10.57 -10.31 12.33
N VAL A 7 10.53 -11.08 11.25
CA VAL A 7 11.70 -11.43 10.47
C VAL A 7 11.87 -10.42 9.36
N ASN A 8 13.01 -9.75 9.32
CA ASN A 8 13.38 -8.79 8.27
C ASN A 8 14.50 -9.39 7.42
N LEU A 9 14.26 -9.50 6.13
CA LEU A 9 15.20 -10.02 5.14
C LEU A 9 15.46 -8.96 4.07
N GLU A 10 16.71 -8.70 3.79
CA GLU A 10 17.09 -7.83 2.68
C GLU A 10 17.01 -8.61 1.37
N LEU A 11 16.43 -7.99 0.34
CA LEU A 11 16.31 -8.57 -0.99
C LEU A 11 17.15 -7.74 -1.97
N PRO A 12 18.07 -8.36 -2.73
CA PRO A 12 18.73 -7.67 -3.82
C PRO A 12 17.72 -7.38 -4.93
N THR A 13 17.68 -6.14 -5.39
CA THR A 13 16.69 -5.66 -6.35
C THR A 13 17.11 -5.86 -7.80
N GLY A 14 18.31 -6.37 -8.07
CA GLY A 14 18.72 -6.65 -9.42
C GLY A 14 20.11 -7.26 -9.58
N GLU A 15 20.50 -7.48 -10.83
CA GLU A 15 21.81 -8.07 -11.17
C GLU A 15 22.99 -7.22 -10.69
N GLY A 16 22.83 -5.90 -10.63
CA GLY A 16 23.84 -4.98 -10.12
C GLY A 16 24.22 -5.26 -8.67
N LEU A 17 23.22 -5.36 -7.80
CA LEU A 17 23.44 -5.69 -6.38
C LEU A 17 23.95 -7.11 -6.17
N GLN A 18 23.57 -8.07 -7.01
CA GLN A 18 24.11 -9.42 -6.96
C GLN A 18 25.62 -9.46 -7.29
N LYS A 19 26.10 -8.58 -8.16
CA LYS A 19 27.54 -8.44 -8.43
C LYS A 19 28.30 -7.88 -7.24
N LEU A 20 27.70 -6.93 -6.50
CA LEU A 20 28.28 -6.32 -5.31
C LEU A 20 28.20 -7.24 -4.07
N ALA A 21 27.18 -8.05 -3.98
CA ALA A 21 26.92 -8.97 -2.87
C ALA A 21 26.56 -10.37 -3.38
N PRO A 22 27.51 -11.16 -3.88
CA PRO A 22 27.24 -12.46 -4.51
C PRO A 22 26.50 -13.46 -3.59
N GLN A 23 26.66 -13.31 -2.28
CA GLN A 23 25.97 -14.17 -1.30
C GLN A 23 24.47 -13.87 -1.19
N LYS A 24 24.04 -12.66 -1.57
CA LYS A 24 22.64 -12.21 -1.52
C LYS A 24 21.90 -12.53 -2.82
N THR A 25 21.92 -13.80 -3.23
CA THR A 25 21.15 -14.22 -4.40
C THR A 25 19.66 -14.29 -4.07
N GLN A 26 18.79 -14.09 -5.06
CA GLN A 26 17.34 -14.27 -4.87
C GLN A 26 17.02 -15.65 -4.26
N LYS A 27 17.69 -16.71 -4.72
CA LYS A 27 17.49 -18.07 -4.18
C LYS A 27 17.86 -18.17 -2.70
N ALA A 28 18.97 -17.52 -2.27
CA ALA A 28 19.41 -17.53 -0.88
C ALA A 28 18.45 -16.78 0.04
N ILE A 29 17.78 -15.75 -0.46
CA ILE A 29 16.81 -14.95 0.30
C ILE A 29 15.41 -15.58 0.27
N LEU A 30 14.94 -16.02 -0.89
CA LEU A 30 13.60 -16.57 -1.04
C LEU A 30 13.41 -17.94 -0.38
N LYS A 31 14.48 -18.75 -0.23
CA LYS A 31 14.41 -20.04 0.46
C LYS A 31 14.02 -19.89 1.94
N PRO A 32 14.67 -19.05 2.74
CA PRO A 32 14.24 -18.79 4.12
C PRO A 32 12.82 -18.21 4.21
N MET A 33 12.44 -17.30 3.30
CA MET A 33 11.07 -16.74 3.26
C MET A 33 10.02 -17.84 3.10
N ARG A 34 10.28 -18.80 2.20
CA ARG A 34 9.39 -19.94 1.97
C ARG A 34 9.31 -20.87 3.19
N GLN A 35 10.43 -21.11 3.84
CA GLN A 35 10.48 -21.92 5.06
C GLN A 35 9.69 -21.27 6.21
N ILE A 36 9.83 -19.96 6.38
CA ILE A 36 9.06 -19.20 7.38
C ILE A 36 7.56 -19.25 7.06
N GLN A 37 7.18 -19.07 5.80
CA GLN A 37 5.79 -19.17 5.37
C GLN A 37 5.21 -20.56 5.66
N SER A 38 5.93 -21.64 5.31
CA SER A 38 5.51 -23.00 5.62
C SER A 38 5.32 -23.19 7.13
N GLY A 39 6.26 -22.73 7.95
CA GLY A 39 6.15 -22.84 9.41
C GLY A 39 4.97 -22.06 9.98
N ILE A 40 4.63 -20.88 9.41
CA ILE A 40 3.44 -20.12 9.80
C ILE A 40 2.16 -20.90 9.45
N VAL A 41 2.11 -21.52 8.27
CA VAL A 41 0.98 -22.34 7.81
C VAL A 41 0.81 -23.57 8.71
N ASP A 42 1.89 -24.33 8.95
CA ASP A 42 1.88 -25.52 9.80
C ASP A 42 1.42 -25.20 11.22
N TYR A 43 1.94 -24.11 11.79
CA TYR A 43 1.51 -23.66 13.11
C TYR A 43 0.00 -23.31 13.14
N ARG A 44 -0.52 -22.64 12.11
CA ARG A 44 -1.95 -22.29 12.02
C ARG A 44 -2.82 -23.55 11.88
N LEU A 45 -2.39 -24.54 11.13
CA LEU A 45 -3.08 -25.82 10.97
C LEU A 45 -3.13 -26.59 12.29
N THR A 46 -1.99 -26.74 12.96
CA THR A 46 -1.90 -27.44 14.24
C THR A 46 -2.67 -26.77 15.35
N ALA A 47 -2.76 -25.44 15.33
CA ALA A 47 -3.56 -24.65 16.29
C ALA A 47 -5.08 -24.69 16.02
N GLY A 48 -5.55 -25.50 15.07
CA GLY A 48 -6.99 -25.64 14.77
C GLY A 48 -7.62 -24.39 14.10
N LYS A 49 -6.81 -23.52 13.52
CA LYS A 49 -7.24 -22.29 12.85
C LYS A 49 -7.42 -22.46 11.34
N SER A 50 -7.87 -23.64 10.90
CA SER A 50 -7.98 -23.97 9.47
C SER A 50 -8.90 -23.03 8.70
N ALA A 51 -10.03 -22.60 9.27
CA ALA A 51 -10.95 -21.63 8.64
C ALA A 51 -10.31 -20.25 8.41
N PHE A 52 -9.19 -19.97 9.07
CA PHE A 52 -8.44 -18.74 8.89
C PHE A 52 -7.41 -18.84 7.73
N LEU A 53 -7.03 -20.05 7.35
CA LEU A 53 -6.10 -20.32 6.25
C LEU A 53 -6.73 -20.05 4.88
N GLU A 54 -7.99 -20.43 4.68
CA GLU A 54 -8.72 -20.10 3.46
C GLU A 54 -8.86 -18.60 3.21
N ARG A 55 -8.84 -17.79 4.28
CA ARG A 55 -8.87 -16.32 4.23
C ARG A 55 -7.51 -15.66 4.18
N SER A 56 -6.42 -16.40 4.40
CA SER A 56 -5.08 -15.80 4.50
C SER A 56 -4.06 -16.45 3.56
N SER A 57 -4.51 -17.30 2.64
CA SER A 57 -3.66 -17.85 1.56
C SER A 57 -3.28 -16.84 0.48
N GLY A 58 -3.75 -15.61 0.63
CA GLY A 58 -3.27 -14.46 -0.05
C GLY A 58 -3.00 -13.37 0.98
N ASN A 59 -2.14 -12.47 0.67
CA ASN A 59 -1.86 -11.29 1.49
C ASN A 59 -3.22 -10.69 1.90
N ARG A 60 -3.45 -10.53 3.20
CA ARG A 60 -4.70 -9.99 3.77
C ARG A 60 -5.08 -8.62 3.17
N TYR A 61 -4.16 -8.00 2.47
CA TYR A 61 -4.27 -6.70 1.81
C TYR A 61 -4.48 -6.81 0.30
N LEU A 62 -4.12 -7.96 -0.33
CA LEU A 62 -4.28 -8.20 -1.76
C LEU A 62 -5.32 -9.29 -2.07
N SER A 63 -5.49 -10.25 -1.15
CA SER A 63 -6.46 -11.30 -1.36
C SER A 63 -7.82 -10.88 -0.89
N HIS A 64 -8.75 -11.16 -1.69
CA HIS A 64 -10.11 -10.75 -1.54
C HIS A 64 -10.14 -9.26 -1.32
N SER A 65 -9.66 -8.75 -2.37
CA SER A 65 -10.36 -7.66 -2.91
C SER A 65 -11.71 -7.63 -2.24
N ILE A 66 -11.94 -6.60 -1.72
CA ILE A 66 -13.19 -5.95 -1.51
C ILE A 66 -14.23 -6.35 -2.59
N PHE A 67 -13.83 -6.96 -3.70
CA PHE A 67 -14.66 -7.54 -4.76
C PHE A 67 -15.45 -8.81 -4.36
N ASP A 68 -15.00 -9.57 -3.38
CA ASP A 68 -15.78 -10.71 -2.86
C ASP A 68 -16.85 -10.29 -1.85
N THR A 69 -16.88 -9.00 -1.50
CA THR A 69 -17.95 -8.45 -0.66
C THR A 69 -19.32 -8.48 -1.36
N ARG A 70 -19.36 -8.72 -2.67
CA ARG A 70 -20.63 -8.96 -3.39
C ARG A 70 -21.38 -10.20 -2.87
N LYS A 71 -20.67 -11.22 -2.38
CA LYS A 71 -21.28 -12.40 -1.73
C LYS A 71 -21.61 -12.17 -0.26
N GLN A 72 -20.91 -11.28 0.44
CA GLN A 72 -21.14 -11.04 1.87
C GLN A 72 -22.18 -9.95 2.14
N ILE A 73 -22.46 -9.07 1.19
CA ILE A 73 -23.53 -8.05 1.35
C ILE A 73 -24.91 -8.61 0.95
N SER A 74 -24.96 -9.70 0.18
CA SER A 74 -26.20 -10.41 -0.13
C SER A 74 -26.60 -11.46 0.92
N ALA A 75 -25.73 -11.80 1.85
CA ALA A 75 -26.12 -12.53 3.04
C ALA A 75 -26.93 -11.57 3.93
N SER A 76 -28.22 -11.85 4.02
CA SER A 76 -29.19 -11.06 4.77
C SER A 76 -28.71 -10.84 6.20
N ALA A 77 -29.06 -9.70 6.79
CA ALA A 77 -28.80 -9.36 8.17
C ALA A 77 -29.39 -10.38 9.20
N ALA A 78 -30.04 -11.42 8.72
CA ALA A 78 -30.57 -12.54 9.49
C ALA A 78 -29.51 -13.58 9.90
N ASP A 79 -28.36 -13.67 9.20
CA ASP A 79 -27.31 -14.65 9.51
C ASP A 79 -26.22 -14.13 10.47
N LEU A 80 -26.33 -12.89 10.91
CA LEU A 80 -25.54 -12.38 12.03
C LEU A 80 -26.28 -12.68 13.34
N GLY A 81 -26.47 -13.98 13.60
CA GLY A 81 -26.94 -14.42 14.90
C GLY A 81 -26.03 -13.88 15.99
N TRP A 82 -26.61 -13.09 16.87
CA TRP A 82 -26.07 -12.77 18.17
C TRP A 82 -25.76 -14.07 18.89
N ILE A 83 -24.50 -14.53 18.81
CA ILE A 83 -24.03 -15.58 19.70
C ILE A 83 -23.92 -14.93 21.07
N SER A 84 -24.95 -15.15 21.86
CA SER A 84 -24.98 -14.77 23.26
C SER A 84 -23.76 -15.43 23.93
N SER A 85 -23.05 -14.63 24.69
CA SER A 85 -21.85 -14.97 25.45
C SER A 85 -22.16 -15.83 26.66
N SER A 86 -22.68 -17.06 26.47
CA SER A 86 -22.86 -17.97 27.57
C SER A 86 -22.69 -19.42 27.14
N SER A 87 -21.46 -19.80 26.94
CA SER A 87 -20.86 -21.12 27.16
C SER A 87 -19.43 -21.22 26.60
N ALA A 88 -18.57 -20.34 27.05
CA ALA A 88 -17.14 -20.64 26.97
C ALA A 88 -16.84 -21.76 27.98
N ARG A 89 -17.07 -23.02 27.58
CA ARG A 89 -16.47 -24.15 28.26
C ARG A 89 -14.96 -23.92 28.17
N SER A 90 -14.32 -23.69 29.31
CA SER A 90 -12.90 -23.69 29.50
C SER A 90 -12.34 -25.02 28.97
N LEU A 91 -11.82 -25.00 27.76
CA LEU A 91 -10.96 -26.08 27.29
C LEU A 91 -9.75 -26.10 28.21
N PRO A 92 -9.25 -27.28 28.62
CA PRO A 92 -8.08 -27.40 29.48
C PRO A 92 -6.93 -26.60 28.84
N GLU A 93 -6.21 -25.93 29.69
CA GLU A 93 -5.04 -25.10 29.39
C GLU A 93 -3.90 -25.99 28.90
N LYS A 94 -4.09 -26.56 27.70
CA LYS A 94 -3.04 -27.25 26.96
C LYS A 94 -2.04 -26.17 26.60
N GLU A 95 -0.81 -26.31 27.05
CA GLU A 95 0.35 -25.48 26.81
C GLU A 95 0.21 -24.75 25.46
N ARG A 96 -0.13 -23.45 25.55
CA ARG A 96 -0.19 -22.59 24.37
C ARG A 96 1.24 -22.37 23.93
N SER A 97 1.74 -23.26 23.08
CA SER A 97 3.02 -22.98 22.42
C SER A 97 2.96 -21.58 21.82
N ALA A 98 3.98 -20.79 22.10
CA ALA A 98 4.08 -19.43 21.57
C ALA A 98 3.87 -19.47 20.05
N PRO A 99 3.08 -18.53 19.47
CA PRO A 99 2.82 -18.51 18.04
C PRO A 99 4.14 -18.38 17.27
N PHE A 100 4.32 -19.23 16.25
CA PHE A 100 5.48 -19.14 15.38
C PHE A 100 5.38 -17.87 14.53
N VAL A 101 6.37 -16.97 14.63
CA VAL A 101 6.47 -15.69 13.91
C VAL A 101 5.13 -14.91 13.87
N PRO A 102 4.56 -14.53 15.04
CA PRO A 102 3.21 -13.93 15.11
C PRO A 102 3.12 -12.57 14.40
N ALA A 103 4.21 -11.80 14.35
CA ALA A 103 4.28 -10.52 13.64
C ALA A 103 4.40 -10.70 12.12
N GLY A 104 4.70 -11.91 11.62
CA GLY A 104 4.92 -12.20 10.21
C GLY A 104 6.32 -11.82 9.74
N GLN A 105 6.52 -11.76 8.42
CA GLN A 105 7.80 -11.44 7.82
C GLN A 105 7.75 -10.16 6.98
N SER A 106 8.89 -9.48 6.89
CA SER A 106 9.09 -8.30 6.06
C SER A 106 10.45 -8.36 5.37
N THR A 107 10.65 -7.52 4.37
CA THR A 107 11.93 -7.36 3.69
C THR A 107 12.21 -5.90 3.38
N GLN A 108 13.42 -5.60 2.93
CA GLN A 108 13.86 -4.27 2.54
C GLN A 108 14.46 -4.29 1.14
N MET A 109 14.22 -3.23 0.37
CA MET A 109 14.82 -2.98 -0.93
C MET A 109 15.56 -1.64 -0.91
N ILE A 110 16.75 -1.61 -1.49
CA ILE A 110 17.56 -0.39 -1.61
C ILE A 110 17.26 0.24 -2.97
N ILE A 111 16.93 1.53 -2.95
CA ILE A 111 16.47 2.29 -4.12
C ILE A 111 17.58 3.23 -4.59
N GLY A 112 17.94 3.14 -5.88
CA GLY A 112 18.91 4.04 -6.49
C GLY A 112 20.37 3.62 -6.37
N ALA A 113 20.66 2.46 -5.79
CA ALA A 113 22.00 1.86 -5.82
C ALA A 113 22.30 1.25 -7.21
N THR A 114 21.30 0.77 -7.89
CA THR A 114 21.37 0.07 -9.18
C THR A 114 20.32 0.62 -10.16
N LYS A 115 20.31 0.13 -11.40
CA LYS A 115 19.53 0.71 -12.51
C LYS A 115 18.08 0.24 -12.58
N GLU A 116 17.57 -0.47 -11.58
CA GLU A 116 16.18 -0.94 -11.57
C GLU A 116 15.21 0.23 -11.62
N ASN A 117 14.16 0.07 -12.41
CA ASN A 117 13.05 1.00 -12.49
C ASN A 117 11.98 0.70 -11.42
N ASP A 118 11.05 1.63 -11.23
CA ASP A 118 10.01 1.50 -10.21
C ASP A 118 9.02 0.38 -10.52
N TYR A 119 8.78 0.07 -11.79
CA TYR A 119 7.93 -1.04 -12.21
C TYR A 119 8.51 -2.40 -11.76
N GLN A 120 9.82 -2.60 -11.93
CA GLN A 120 10.49 -3.82 -11.49
C GLN A 120 10.44 -3.97 -9.96
N LEU A 121 10.66 -2.88 -9.22
CA LEU A 121 10.60 -2.87 -7.76
C LEU A 121 9.20 -3.16 -7.26
N LEU A 122 8.20 -2.51 -7.84
CA LEU A 122 6.80 -2.66 -7.43
C LEU A 122 6.25 -4.05 -7.77
N SER A 123 6.56 -4.55 -8.96
CA SER A 123 6.20 -5.92 -9.40
C SER A 123 6.83 -6.98 -8.51
N THR A 124 8.10 -6.80 -8.14
CA THR A 124 8.77 -7.68 -7.18
C THR A 124 8.08 -7.65 -5.81
N SER A 125 7.72 -6.46 -5.33
CA SER A 125 6.98 -6.32 -4.06
C SER A 125 5.63 -7.02 -4.10
N GLN A 126 4.90 -6.88 -5.20
CA GLN A 126 3.61 -7.57 -5.40
C GLN A 126 3.77 -9.09 -5.38
N LEU A 127 4.77 -9.63 -6.08
CA LEU A 127 5.06 -11.08 -6.05
C LEU A 127 5.40 -11.56 -4.65
N LEU A 128 6.18 -10.79 -3.89
CA LEU A 128 6.54 -11.13 -2.52
C LEU A 128 5.31 -11.17 -1.59
N TYR A 129 4.40 -10.23 -1.75
CA TYR A 129 3.12 -10.23 -1.03
C TYR A 129 2.26 -11.44 -1.39
N GLN A 130 2.15 -11.76 -2.67
CA GLN A 130 1.31 -12.86 -3.17
C GLN A 130 1.88 -14.24 -2.83
N GLN A 131 3.18 -14.43 -3.00
CA GLN A 131 3.82 -15.74 -2.89
C GLN A 131 4.32 -16.07 -1.49
N TYR A 132 4.73 -15.07 -0.70
CA TYR A 132 5.40 -15.29 0.59
C TYR A 132 4.64 -14.72 1.79
N ASP A 133 3.41 -14.20 1.59
CA ASP A 133 2.58 -13.59 2.65
C ASP A 133 3.35 -12.56 3.49
N LEU A 134 4.22 -11.78 2.86
CA LEU A 134 4.95 -10.71 3.54
C LEU A 134 3.97 -9.65 4.06
N LYS A 135 4.25 -9.12 5.23
CA LYS A 135 3.46 -8.02 5.78
C LYS A 135 3.85 -6.67 5.24
N ARG A 136 5.13 -6.49 4.93
CA ARG A 136 5.64 -5.21 4.42
C ARG A 136 6.96 -5.40 3.68
N VAL A 137 7.10 -4.65 2.60
CA VAL A 137 8.36 -4.34 1.97
C VAL A 137 8.76 -2.93 2.39
N PHE A 138 9.97 -2.76 2.89
CA PHE A 138 10.56 -1.46 3.18
C PHE A 138 11.39 -1.01 1.99
N TYR A 139 11.29 0.25 1.65
CA TYR A 139 12.12 0.89 0.64
C TYR A 139 13.07 1.85 1.34
N SER A 140 14.32 1.85 0.94
CA SER A 140 15.35 2.71 1.52
C SER A 140 16.15 3.36 0.41
N ALA A 141 16.15 4.67 0.33
CA ALA A 141 16.99 5.40 -0.60
C ALA A 141 18.46 5.11 -0.31
N TYR A 142 19.22 4.81 -1.36
CA TYR A 142 20.65 4.58 -1.25
C TYR A 142 21.37 5.88 -0.85
N ILE A 143 22.17 5.79 0.20
CA ILE A 143 23.05 6.87 0.66
C ILE A 143 24.48 6.43 0.39
N PRO A 144 25.22 7.12 -0.48
CA PRO A 144 26.61 6.76 -0.76
C PRO A 144 27.51 7.05 0.45
N VAL A 145 28.16 6.01 0.96
CA VAL A 145 29.10 6.13 2.09
C VAL A 145 30.54 5.92 1.61
N ASN A 146 30.73 4.94 0.72
CA ASN A 146 32.03 4.56 0.17
C ASN A 146 32.14 4.95 -1.31
N GLU A 147 33.34 5.16 -1.79
CA GLU A 147 33.62 5.29 -3.21
C GLU A 147 33.82 3.90 -3.79
N ASP A 148 32.91 3.51 -4.68
CA ASP A 148 32.98 2.27 -5.45
C ASP A 148 32.54 2.59 -6.88
N SER A 149 33.31 2.14 -7.85
CA SER A 149 33.05 2.39 -9.28
C SER A 149 31.72 1.75 -9.77
N ALA A 150 31.20 0.76 -9.06
CA ALA A 150 29.95 0.09 -9.37
C ALA A 150 28.73 0.74 -8.70
N LEU A 151 28.91 1.72 -7.83
CA LEU A 151 27.89 2.42 -7.08
C LEU A 151 27.84 3.91 -7.46
N PRO A 152 26.71 4.59 -7.21
CA PRO A 152 26.63 6.04 -7.38
C PRO A 152 27.64 6.77 -6.52
N SER A 153 28.22 7.85 -7.06
CA SER A 153 29.23 8.67 -6.38
C SER A 153 28.67 9.31 -5.10
N ARG A 154 29.56 9.71 -4.19
CA ARG A 154 29.22 10.40 -2.92
C ARG A 154 28.44 11.70 -3.10
N GLU A 155 28.60 12.35 -4.26
CA GLU A 155 27.88 13.59 -4.58
C GLU A 155 26.43 13.34 -5.02
N THR A 156 26.06 12.08 -5.31
CA THR A 156 24.71 11.72 -5.74
C THR A 156 23.74 11.86 -4.57
N LYS A 157 22.75 12.72 -4.76
CA LYS A 157 21.69 12.90 -3.75
C LYS A 157 20.83 11.63 -3.65
N PRO A 158 20.49 11.20 -2.42
CA PRO A 158 19.57 10.08 -2.21
C PRO A 158 18.21 10.33 -2.89
N PRO A 159 17.63 9.34 -3.58
CA PRO A 159 16.36 9.49 -4.29
C PRO A 159 15.13 9.44 -3.38
N LEU A 160 15.02 10.34 -2.41
CA LEU A 160 13.99 10.37 -1.37
C LEU A 160 12.57 10.48 -1.93
N LEU A 161 12.37 11.29 -2.99
CA LEU A 161 11.05 11.38 -3.63
C LEU A 161 10.64 10.05 -4.29
N ARG A 162 11.59 9.34 -4.89
CA ARG A 162 11.35 8.03 -5.49
C ARG A 162 10.99 6.99 -4.43
N GLU A 163 11.73 6.97 -3.31
CA GLU A 163 11.38 6.15 -2.15
C GLU A 163 9.96 6.44 -1.68
N HIS A 164 9.63 7.72 -1.51
CA HIS A 164 8.29 8.15 -1.08
C HIS A 164 7.19 7.69 -2.05
N ARG A 165 7.41 7.79 -3.38
CA ARG A 165 6.44 7.32 -4.38
C ARG A 165 6.24 5.81 -4.33
N LEU A 166 7.30 5.04 -4.12
CA LEU A 166 7.22 3.60 -3.94
C LEU A 166 6.41 3.22 -2.70
N TYR A 167 6.59 3.93 -1.57
CA TYR A 167 5.75 3.73 -0.40
C TYR A 167 4.28 4.06 -0.65
N GLN A 168 4.00 5.13 -1.40
CA GLN A 168 2.62 5.46 -1.79
C GLN A 168 2.01 4.36 -2.68
N ALA A 169 2.76 3.86 -3.66
CA ALA A 169 2.32 2.79 -4.54
C ALA A 169 2.13 1.46 -3.80
N ASP A 170 3.05 1.10 -2.90
CA ASP A 170 2.92 -0.07 -2.02
C ASP A 170 1.62 -0.02 -1.21
N TRP A 171 1.25 1.17 -0.74
CA TRP A 171 -0.01 1.37 -0.04
C TRP A 171 -1.22 1.13 -0.95
N LEU A 172 -1.14 1.51 -2.23
CA LEU A 172 -2.19 1.24 -3.23
C LEU A 172 -2.33 -0.24 -3.51
N LEU A 173 -1.23 -0.99 -3.64
CA LEU A 173 -1.26 -2.45 -3.79
C LEU A 173 -1.96 -3.12 -2.61
N ARG A 174 -1.56 -2.75 -1.39
CA ARG A 174 -1.99 -3.48 -0.18
C ARG A 174 -3.40 -3.15 0.29
N PHE A 175 -3.90 -1.95 0.04
CA PHE A 175 -5.13 -1.47 0.66
C PHE A 175 -6.19 -0.99 -0.33
N TYR A 176 -5.84 -0.74 -1.58
CA TYR A 176 -6.77 -0.18 -2.57
C TYR A 176 -7.06 -1.16 -3.72
N GLY A 177 -6.40 -2.31 -3.74
CA GLY A 177 -6.60 -3.32 -4.76
C GLY A 177 -6.05 -2.95 -6.13
N PHE A 178 -5.04 -2.07 -6.18
CA PHE A 178 -4.28 -1.84 -7.41
C PHE A 178 -3.31 -3.00 -7.65
N GLN A 179 -2.99 -3.21 -8.92
CA GLN A 179 -1.91 -4.09 -9.35
C GLN A 179 -0.73 -3.25 -9.83
N ALA A 180 0.47 -3.85 -9.85
CA ALA A 180 1.67 -3.13 -10.27
C ALA A 180 1.60 -2.70 -11.73
N ASP A 181 1.04 -3.56 -12.60
CA ASP A 181 0.84 -3.34 -14.03
C ASP A 181 -0.25 -2.30 -14.35
N GLU A 182 -1.15 -2.01 -13.39
CA GLU A 182 -2.08 -0.88 -13.52
C GLU A 182 -1.38 0.46 -13.25
N LEU A 183 -0.45 0.48 -12.31
CA LEU A 183 0.23 1.70 -11.90
C LEU A 183 1.39 2.07 -12.83
N LEU A 184 2.14 1.09 -13.30
CA LEU A 184 3.32 1.26 -14.14
C LEU A 184 3.37 0.15 -15.18
N ASP A 185 4.01 0.44 -16.31
CA ASP A 185 4.22 -0.48 -17.42
C ASP A 185 5.62 -0.28 -18.04
N GLU A 186 5.94 -1.00 -19.11
CA GLU A 186 7.23 -0.86 -19.82
C GLU A 186 7.38 0.51 -20.50
N ALA A 187 6.27 1.16 -20.90
CA ALA A 187 6.30 2.48 -21.52
C ALA A 187 6.46 3.59 -20.47
N HIS A 188 5.92 3.37 -19.27
CA HIS A 188 5.98 4.29 -18.12
C HIS A 188 6.55 3.57 -16.91
N PRO A 189 7.86 3.24 -16.89
CA PRO A 189 8.44 2.36 -15.89
C PRO A 189 8.75 3.04 -14.55
N ASN A 190 8.64 4.37 -14.46
CA ASN A 190 8.94 5.13 -13.25
C ASN A 190 7.79 6.06 -12.89
N PHE A 191 7.58 6.26 -11.58
CA PHE A 191 6.58 7.20 -11.08
C PHE A 191 6.91 8.65 -11.42
N HIS A 192 5.85 9.42 -11.61
CA HIS A 192 5.97 10.86 -11.84
C HIS A 192 6.53 11.55 -10.57
N ALA A 193 7.56 12.37 -10.75
CA ALA A 193 8.24 13.02 -9.62
C ALA A 193 7.31 13.95 -8.81
N GLN A 194 6.44 14.69 -9.51
CA GLN A 194 5.61 15.73 -8.91
C GLN A 194 4.21 15.24 -8.49
N LEU A 195 3.69 14.15 -9.07
CA LEU A 195 2.36 13.63 -8.78
C LEU A 195 2.43 12.37 -7.92
N ASP A 196 1.45 12.17 -7.04
CA ASP A 196 1.32 10.89 -6.36
C ASP A 196 0.85 9.80 -7.34
N PRO A 197 1.21 8.52 -7.11
CA PRO A 197 0.90 7.42 -8.01
C PRO A 197 -0.58 7.29 -8.35
N LYS A 198 -1.48 7.59 -7.43
CA LYS A 198 -2.92 7.51 -7.65
C LYS A 198 -3.45 8.65 -8.52
N CYS A 199 -2.93 9.86 -8.34
CA CYS A 199 -3.27 10.99 -9.19
C CYS A 199 -2.72 10.79 -10.60
N ASP A 200 -1.48 10.32 -10.75
CA ASP A 200 -0.87 10.01 -12.03
C ASP A 200 -1.67 8.95 -12.79
N TRP A 201 -2.04 7.85 -12.09
CA TRP A 201 -2.91 6.83 -12.65
C TRP A 201 -4.25 7.39 -13.12
N ALA A 202 -4.93 8.20 -12.29
CA ALA A 202 -6.22 8.76 -12.62
C ALA A 202 -6.18 9.71 -13.82
N LEU A 203 -5.09 10.47 -13.99
CA LEU A 203 -4.88 11.32 -15.16
C LEU A 203 -4.66 10.53 -16.46
N ARG A 204 -4.10 9.32 -16.36
CA ARG A 204 -3.96 8.42 -17.52
C ARG A 204 -5.24 7.66 -17.87
N HIS A 205 -6.19 7.60 -16.93
CA HIS A 205 -7.47 6.90 -17.07
C HIS A 205 -8.66 7.84 -16.92
N MET A 206 -8.61 8.99 -17.61
CA MET A 206 -9.66 10.02 -17.53
C MET A 206 -11.03 9.52 -18.02
N GLU A 207 -11.07 8.47 -18.82
CA GLU A 207 -12.29 7.82 -19.30
C GLU A 207 -13.14 7.21 -18.18
N LEU A 208 -12.54 6.94 -17.02
CA LEU A 208 -13.23 6.42 -15.83
C LEU A 208 -13.87 7.52 -14.98
N PHE A 209 -13.61 8.78 -15.30
CA PHE A 209 -14.01 9.93 -14.49
C PHE A 209 -14.94 10.90 -15.25
N PRO A 210 -15.83 11.61 -14.57
CA PRO A 210 -15.99 11.66 -13.10
C PRO A 210 -16.83 10.50 -12.54
N VAL A 211 -16.56 10.13 -11.29
CA VAL A 211 -17.27 9.07 -10.55
C VAL A 211 -18.40 9.68 -9.73
N GLU A 212 -19.64 9.17 -9.88
CA GLU A 212 -20.79 9.61 -9.08
C GLU A 212 -20.76 8.96 -7.68
N ILE A 213 -20.60 9.79 -6.66
CA ILE A 213 -20.41 9.33 -5.27
C ILE A 213 -21.60 8.54 -4.72
N ASN A 214 -22.82 8.92 -5.11
CA ASN A 214 -24.04 8.33 -4.56
C ASN A 214 -24.35 6.94 -5.15
N THR A 215 -23.77 6.57 -6.28
CA THR A 215 -24.06 5.30 -6.96
C THR A 215 -22.84 4.41 -7.16
N ALA A 216 -21.63 4.97 -7.23
CA ALA A 216 -20.39 4.25 -7.55
C ALA A 216 -20.14 3.06 -6.63
N GLU A 217 -19.57 2.00 -7.15
CA GLU A 217 -19.15 0.85 -6.34
C GLU A 217 -17.97 1.23 -5.43
N TYR A 218 -17.77 0.44 -4.35
CA TYR A 218 -16.68 0.69 -3.41
C TYR A 218 -15.31 0.67 -4.11
N ALA A 219 -15.15 -0.21 -5.09
CA ALA A 219 -13.93 -0.34 -5.87
C ALA A 219 -13.63 0.94 -6.68
N ASP A 220 -14.63 1.51 -7.32
CA ASP A 220 -14.51 2.74 -8.09
C ASP A 220 -14.16 3.92 -7.20
N LEU A 221 -14.77 3.99 -6.01
CA LEU A 221 -14.43 5.00 -5.02
C LEU A 221 -12.95 4.92 -4.59
N LEU A 222 -12.39 3.71 -4.51
CA LEU A 222 -10.97 3.52 -4.20
C LEU A 222 -10.05 3.97 -5.33
N ARG A 223 -10.54 4.08 -6.56
CA ARG A 223 -9.77 4.61 -7.71
C ARG A 223 -9.69 6.14 -7.68
N VAL A 224 -10.63 6.82 -7.02
CA VAL A 224 -10.67 8.29 -6.97
C VAL A 224 -9.53 8.86 -6.12
N PRO A 225 -8.67 9.76 -6.65
CA PRO A 225 -7.71 10.51 -5.85
C PRO A 225 -8.38 11.25 -4.69
N GLY A 226 -7.77 11.18 -3.51
CA GLY A 226 -8.32 11.82 -2.30
C GLY A 226 -9.39 11.02 -1.55
N ILE A 227 -9.80 9.85 -2.06
CA ILE A 227 -10.68 8.92 -1.34
C ILE A 227 -9.86 7.69 -0.92
N GLY A 228 -9.80 7.45 0.38
CA GLY A 228 -9.12 6.29 0.97
C GLY A 228 -10.12 5.21 1.42
N PRO A 229 -9.64 4.01 1.85
CA PRO A 229 -10.50 2.90 2.25
C PRO A 229 -11.52 3.27 3.32
N LYS A 230 -11.08 4.02 4.34
CA LYS A 230 -11.96 4.50 5.42
C LYS A 230 -13.04 5.45 4.91
N SER A 231 -12.67 6.39 4.05
CA SER A 231 -13.61 7.35 3.46
C SER A 231 -14.59 6.66 2.50
N ALA A 232 -14.10 5.77 1.64
CA ALA A 232 -14.95 4.98 0.73
C ALA A 232 -15.98 4.15 1.49
N MET A 233 -15.56 3.46 2.57
CA MET A 233 -16.48 2.70 3.42
C MET A 233 -17.55 3.59 4.07
N ARG A 234 -17.15 4.77 4.58
CA ARG A 234 -18.09 5.74 5.16
C ARG A 234 -19.06 6.27 4.13
N ILE A 235 -18.61 6.55 2.90
CA ILE A 235 -19.47 6.95 1.77
C ILE A 235 -20.52 5.89 1.52
N VAL A 236 -20.12 4.62 1.30
CA VAL A 236 -21.03 3.50 1.02
C VAL A 236 -22.04 3.31 2.17
N LYS A 237 -21.63 3.50 3.41
CA LYS A 237 -22.52 3.42 4.57
C LYS A 237 -23.50 4.60 4.63
N SER A 238 -23.00 5.84 4.49
CA SER A 238 -23.79 7.04 4.70
C SER A 238 -24.82 7.29 3.60
N ARG A 239 -24.51 6.95 2.34
CA ARG A 239 -25.44 7.13 1.21
C ARG A 239 -26.68 6.24 1.27
N ARG A 240 -26.68 5.21 2.15
CA ARG A 240 -27.88 4.39 2.41
C ARG A 240 -28.99 5.16 3.13
N SER A 241 -28.60 6.19 3.89
CA SER A 241 -29.54 6.97 4.70
C SER A 241 -29.91 8.30 4.07
N SER A 242 -29.01 8.89 3.28
CA SER A 242 -29.23 10.19 2.64
C SER A 242 -28.27 10.41 1.47
N HIS A 243 -28.69 11.20 0.49
CA HIS A 243 -27.79 11.64 -0.58
C HIS A 243 -26.63 12.48 -0.04
N LEU A 244 -25.43 12.20 -0.53
CA LEU A 244 -24.21 12.88 -0.11
C LEU A 244 -23.92 14.07 -1.02
N SER A 245 -23.66 15.21 -0.41
CA SER A 245 -23.13 16.41 -1.05
C SER A 245 -21.64 16.59 -0.77
N PHE A 246 -20.95 17.49 -1.46
CA PHE A 246 -19.55 17.83 -1.21
C PHE A 246 -19.27 18.24 0.24
N ALA A 247 -20.22 18.93 0.91
CA ALA A 247 -20.10 19.29 2.32
C ALA A 247 -20.07 18.05 3.23
N HIS A 248 -20.87 17.04 2.91
CA HIS A 248 -20.87 15.77 3.63
C HIS A 248 -19.56 15.01 3.41
N LEU A 249 -19.01 15.00 2.18
CA LEU A 249 -17.74 14.34 1.86
C LEU A 249 -16.59 14.91 2.66
N LYS A 250 -16.53 16.23 2.87
CA LYS A 250 -15.52 16.87 3.71
C LYS A 250 -15.58 16.36 5.15
N LYS A 251 -16.78 16.24 5.73
CA LYS A 251 -17.00 15.71 7.08
C LYS A 251 -16.64 14.22 7.21
N ILE A 252 -16.84 13.46 6.15
CA ILE A 252 -16.47 12.02 6.08
C ILE A 252 -14.95 11.83 6.06
N GLY A 253 -14.17 12.84 5.67
CA GLY A 253 -12.72 12.80 5.61
C GLY A 253 -12.19 12.52 4.18
N VAL A 254 -12.95 12.91 3.17
CA VAL A 254 -12.46 12.94 1.77
C VAL A 254 -11.55 14.15 1.59
N VAL A 255 -10.40 13.94 0.95
CA VAL A 255 -9.46 15.00 0.59
C VAL A 255 -9.99 15.72 -0.66
N LEU A 256 -10.93 16.67 -0.47
CA LEU A 256 -11.59 17.36 -1.56
C LEU A 256 -10.65 18.14 -2.46
N LYS A 257 -9.48 18.57 -1.96
CA LYS A 257 -8.43 19.18 -2.79
C LYS A 257 -8.15 18.37 -4.06
N ARG A 258 -8.05 17.04 -3.93
CA ARG A 258 -7.79 16.11 -5.02
C ARG A 258 -9.08 15.56 -5.63
N ALA A 259 -10.02 15.12 -4.79
CA ALA A 259 -11.21 14.40 -5.22
C ALA A 259 -12.16 15.26 -6.09
N LYS A 260 -12.24 16.57 -5.87
CA LYS A 260 -13.14 17.49 -6.57
C LYS A 260 -13.04 17.45 -8.09
N TYR A 261 -11.89 17.02 -8.62
CA TYR A 261 -11.63 16.93 -10.05
C TYR A 261 -12.17 15.62 -10.69
N PHE A 262 -12.44 14.63 -9.88
CA PHE A 262 -12.70 13.25 -10.31
C PHE A 262 -14.07 12.71 -9.89
N ILE A 263 -14.90 13.55 -9.24
CA ILE A 263 -16.19 13.11 -8.69
C ILE A 263 -17.34 14.04 -9.03
N THR A 264 -18.54 13.45 -9.04
CA THR A 264 -19.81 14.17 -9.02
C THR A 264 -20.62 13.82 -7.79
N CYS A 265 -21.47 14.73 -7.37
CA CYS A 265 -22.52 14.53 -6.39
C CYS A 265 -23.85 14.93 -7.03
N GLU A 266 -24.79 13.99 -7.16
CA GLU A 266 -26.08 14.20 -7.84
C GLU A 266 -25.91 14.70 -9.29
N GLY A 267 -24.95 14.11 -10.00
CA GLY A 267 -24.63 14.44 -11.38
C GLY A 267 -23.91 15.79 -11.59
N LYS A 268 -23.55 16.48 -10.53
CA LYS A 268 -22.88 17.81 -10.60
C LYS A 268 -21.47 17.75 -10.06
N MET A 269 -20.53 18.36 -10.77
CA MET A 269 -19.18 18.62 -10.27
C MET A 269 -19.19 19.80 -9.27
N MET A 270 -18.20 19.83 -8.38
CA MET A 270 -18.04 20.93 -7.41
C MET A 270 -17.82 22.29 -8.10
N TYR A 271 -17.11 22.27 -9.20
CA TYR A 271 -16.87 23.44 -10.06
C TYR A 271 -17.07 23.07 -11.50
N HIS A 272 -17.59 23.97 -12.30
CA HIS A 272 -17.68 23.79 -13.74
C HIS A 272 -16.28 23.94 -14.32
N MET A 273 -15.67 22.83 -14.74
CA MET A 273 -14.32 22.81 -15.31
C MET A 273 -14.22 21.85 -16.48
N ARG A 274 -13.25 22.06 -17.34
CA ARG A 274 -12.93 21.12 -18.39
C ARG A 274 -12.09 19.99 -17.82
N LEU A 275 -12.49 18.75 -18.11
CA LEU A 275 -11.75 17.54 -17.73
C LEU A 275 -10.62 17.28 -18.74
N GLU A 276 -9.71 18.24 -18.88
CA GLU A 276 -8.54 18.11 -19.73
C GLU A 276 -7.33 17.67 -18.90
N GLN A 277 -6.67 16.62 -19.32
CA GLN A 277 -5.51 16.03 -18.60
C GLN A 277 -4.43 17.07 -18.28
N GLN A 278 -4.08 17.92 -19.23
CA GLN A 278 -3.04 18.94 -19.04
C GLN A 278 -3.44 19.99 -17.99
N PHE A 279 -4.71 20.41 -18.01
CA PHE A 279 -5.21 21.37 -17.01
C PHE A 279 -5.19 20.75 -15.62
N LEU A 280 -5.70 19.54 -15.46
CA LEU A 280 -5.75 18.84 -14.18
C LEU A 280 -4.35 18.51 -13.65
N SER A 281 -3.43 18.12 -14.52
CA SER A 281 -2.03 17.88 -14.15
C SER A 281 -1.39 19.12 -13.54
N ARG A 282 -1.57 20.29 -14.13
CA ARG A 282 -1.04 21.57 -13.59
C ARG A 282 -1.64 21.91 -12.22
N GLN A 283 -2.95 21.71 -12.04
CA GLN A 283 -3.61 21.98 -10.77
C GLN A 283 -3.11 21.04 -9.65
N LEU A 284 -3.04 19.76 -9.95
CA LEU A 284 -2.59 18.74 -8.99
C LEU A 284 -1.10 18.89 -8.64
N THR A 285 -0.26 19.21 -9.61
CA THR A 285 1.19 19.44 -9.39
C THR A 285 1.44 20.64 -8.47
N GLY A 286 0.69 21.73 -8.67
CA GLY A 286 0.78 22.90 -7.80
C GLY A 286 0.37 22.61 -6.36
N GLU A 287 -0.63 21.76 -6.13
CA GLU A 287 -1.08 21.36 -4.79
C GLU A 287 -0.11 20.43 -4.06
N GLU A 288 0.70 19.67 -4.80
CA GLU A 288 1.67 18.73 -4.23
C GLU A 288 3.09 19.29 -4.04
N ALA A 289 3.37 20.42 -4.67
CA ALA A 289 4.72 20.99 -4.66
C ALA A 289 5.27 21.20 -3.23
N ALA A 290 4.46 21.69 -2.32
CA ALA A 290 4.87 21.90 -0.92
C ALA A 290 5.21 20.57 -0.22
N SER A 291 4.35 19.56 -0.34
CA SER A 291 4.56 18.24 0.27
C SER A 291 5.80 17.53 -0.27
N ASN A 292 6.05 17.65 -1.58
CA ASN A 292 7.22 17.06 -2.21
C ASN A 292 8.51 17.78 -1.80
N TRP A 293 8.43 19.08 -1.55
CA TRP A 293 9.56 19.87 -1.09
C TRP A 293 10.05 19.38 0.29
N GLU A 294 9.13 19.13 1.22
CA GLU A 294 9.45 18.58 2.54
C GLU A 294 10.19 17.24 2.46
N VAL A 295 9.73 16.35 1.59
CA VAL A 295 10.38 15.02 1.39
C VAL A 295 11.78 15.17 0.80
N SER A 296 12.01 16.18 -0.07
CA SER A 296 13.28 16.38 -0.76
C SER A 296 14.32 17.13 0.09
N HIS A 297 13.88 17.79 1.18
CA HIS A 297 14.73 18.62 2.04
C HIS A 297 14.60 18.24 3.52
N PRO A 298 14.88 16.97 3.88
CA PRO A 298 14.74 16.49 5.26
C PRO A 298 15.68 17.18 6.25
N GLU A 299 16.80 17.73 5.77
CA GLU A 299 17.77 18.47 6.60
C GLU A 299 17.22 19.77 7.18
N GLN A 300 16.13 20.27 6.66
CA GLN A 300 15.46 21.47 7.21
C GLN A 300 14.51 21.15 8.37
N TYR A 301 14.19 19.87 8.55
CA TYR A 301 13.46 19.37 9.71
C TYR A 301 14.46 18.79 10.72
N GLN A 302 14.93 19.63 11.62
CA GLN A 302 15.61 19.11 12.81
C GLN A 302 14.54 18.43 13.68
N GLN A 303 14.63 17.11 13.78
CA GLN A 303 13.95 16.39 14.83
C GLN A 303 14.62 16.83 16.13
N LEU A 304 13.98 17.72 16.87
CA LEU A 304 14.42 18.09 18.21
C LEU A 304 14.45 16.79 19.02
N SER A 305 15.64 16.39 19.43
CA SER A 305 15.79 15.30 20.38
C SER A 305 15.05 15.69 21.65
N LEU A 306 14.34 14.72 22.25
CA LEU A 306 13.67 14.91 23.55
C LEU A 306 14.65 15.36 24.67
N PHE A 307 15.95 15.32 24.39
CA PHE A 307 17.03 15.64 25.32
C PHE A 307 17.72 16.99 25.03
N ASP A 308 17.38 17.66 23.92
CA ASP A 308 17.93 18.99 23.57
C ASP A 308 17.09 20.16 24.11
N ALA A 309 16.05 19.88 24.92
CA ALA A 309 15.22 20.87 25.59
C ALA A 309 15.58 20.94 27.08
N ALA A 310 16.85 21.25 27.38
CA ALA A 310 17.31 21.56 28.74
C ALA A 310 18.00 22.93 28.75
#